data_38c6314b957a001b2c14e244506e0014
#
_entry.id   38c6314b957a001b2c14e244506e0014
#
_cell.length_a   1.000
_cell.length_b   1.000
_cell.length_c   1.000
_cell.angle_alpha   90.00
_cell.angle_beta   90.00
_cell.angle_gamma   90.00
#
_symmetry.space_group_name_H-M   'P 1'
#
loop_
_entity.id
_entity.type
_entity.pdbx_description
1 polymer ?
#
loop_
_entity_poly.entity_id
_entity_poly.type
_entity_poly.pdbx_seq_one_letter_code
_entity_poly.pdbx_strand_id
1 'polypeptide(L)'
;SRGVRVYAFEPEASNYNILCQNIRLNNMGNRITAYCAGNLDYDGFSVLNIAQDRDVGPGGSCHTVEEEKNFDLTNMKVTFKQGINTVMLDTFCKQMNIIPDHIKMDVDGLEHRVINGGVESIQKAKTVIIELNTNLKEHNDAVSKMKSLGFKLDETQVKQALRKGGTFLNVGEHLFYK
;
A
#
# COMPACT_ATOMS: atom_id res chain seq x y z
N SER A 1 6.73 5.10 -23.48
CA SER A 1 6.47 5.65 -22.14
C SER A 1 5.33 6.64 -22.19
N ARG A 2 4.38 6.54 -21.28
CA ARG A 2 3.12 7.33 -21.32
C ARG A 2 3.22 8.70 -20.64
N GLY A 3 4.42 9.19 -20.27
CA GLY A 3 4.60 10.51 -19.64
C GLY A 3 4.03 10.64 -18.22
N VAL A 4 3.70 9.54 -17.56
CA VAL A 4 3.11 9.54 -16.21
C VAL A 4 4.17 9.88 -15.17
N ARG A 5 3.83 10.75 -14.21
CA ARG A 5 4.62 11.00 -13.00
C ARG A 5 4.12 10.08 -11.87
N VAL A 6 5.05 9.50 -11.14
CA VAL A 6 4.76 8.56 -10.05
C VAL A 6 5.42 9.04 -8.76
N TYR A 7 4.69 8.95 -7.66
CA TYR A 7 5.18 9.12 -6.30
C TYR A 7 5.06 7.74 -5.61
N ALA A 8 6.19 7.15 -5.27
CA ALA A 8 6.26 5.81 -4.68
C ALA A 8 6.69 5.90 -3.22
N PHE A 9 6.02 5.15 -2.36
CA PHE A 9 6.31 5.08 -0.93
C PHE A 9 6.73 3.67 -0.58
N GLU A 10 7.86 3.55 0.11
CA GLU A 10 8.39 2.30 0.64
C GLU A 10 9.04 2.57 1.99
N PRO A 11 8.45 2.15 3.10
CA PRO A 11 8.97 2.44 4.42
C PRO A 11 10.19 1.60 4.82
N GLU A 12 10.36 0.38 4.28
CA GLU A 12 11.47 -0.49 4.63
C GLU A 12 12.75 -0.07 3.88
N ALA A 13 13.85 0.14 4.62
CA ALA A 13 15.05 0.77 4.08
C ALA A 13 15.73 -0.05 2.98
N SER A 14 15.75 -1.39 3.08
CA SER A 14 16.37 -2.25 2.08
C SER A 14 15.53 -2.30 0.80
N ASN A 15 14.21 -2.42 0.92
CA ASN A 15 13.28 -2.37 -0.20
C ASN A 15 13.32 -1.00 -0.88
N TYR A 16 13.38 0.08 -0.09
CA TYR A 16 13.54 1.43 -0.63
C TYR A 16 14.84 1.59 -1.43
N ASN A 17 15.95 1.03 -0.94
CA ASN A 17 17.21 1.03 -1.69
C ASN A 17 17.07 0.29 -3.03
N ILE A 18 16.41 -0.88 -3.03
CA ILE A 18 16.14 -1.65 -4.25
C ILE A 18 15.25 -0.85 -5.22
N LEU A 19 14.21 -0.21 -4.71
CA LEU A 19 13.33 0.68 -5.49
C LEU A 19 14.14 1.79 -6.16
N CYS A 20 15.00 2.48 -5.41
CA CYS A 20 15.86 3.54 -5.94
C CYS A 20 16.85 3.01 -7.01
N GLN A 21 17.42 1.83 -6.81
CA GLN A 21 18.28 1.19 -7.82
C GLN A 21 17.52 0.88 -9.10
N ASN A 22 16.32 0.31 -8.99
CA ASN A 22 15.46 0.01 -10.14
C ASN A 22 15.06 1.27 -10.91
N ILE A 23 14.72 2.38 -10.23
CA ILE A 23 14.44 3.67 -10.86
C ILE A 23 15.64 4.16 -11.67
N ARG A 24 16.85 4.06 -11.10
CA ARG A 24 18.10 4.48 -11.77
C ARG A 24 18.44 3.60 -12.96
N LEU A 25 18.40 2.29 -12.79
CA LEU A 25 18.74 1.33 -13.86
C LEU A 25 17.80 1.44 -15.07
N ASN A 26 16.54 1.82 -14.84
CA ASN A 26 15.55 2.00 -15.90
C ASN A 26 15.46 3.45 -16.43
N ASN A 27 16.35 4.35 -16.00
CA ASN A 27 16.36 5.76 -16.40
C ASN A 27 15.02 6.48 -16.11
N MET A 28 14.36 6.14 -15.00
CA MET A 28 13.04 6.67 -14.63
C MET A 28 13.09 7.83 -13.62
N GLY A 29 14.28 8.30 -13.22
CA GLY A 29 14.45 9.32 -12.17
C GLY A 29 13.80 10.68 -12.45
N ASN A 30 13.49 11.00 -13.70
CA ASN A 30 12.73 12.20 -14.08
C ASN A 30 11.20 12.03 -13.98
N ARG A 31 10.71 10.85 -13.64
CA ARG A 31 9.28 10.49 -13.61
C ARG A 31 8.83 9.91 -12.29
N ILE A 32 9.72 9.18 -11.60
CA ILE A 32 9.42 8.51 -10.34
C ILE A 32 10.19 9.19 -9.24
N THR A 33 9.47 9.70 -8.24
CA THR A 33 10.05 10.18 -6.98
C THR A 33 9.69 9.17 -5.90
N ALA A 34 10.71 8.56 -5.30
CA ALA A 34 10.54 7.60 -4.22
C ALA A 34 10.72 8.28 -2.86
N TYR A 35 9.89 7.91 -1.88
CA TYR A 35 9.93 8.38 -0.50
C TYR A 35 10.12 7.19 0.44
N CYS A 36 11.12 7.29 1.34
CA CYS A 36 11.31 6.33 2.42
C CYS A 36 10.38 6.69 3.58
N ALA A 37 9.12 6.35 3.43
CA ALA A 37 8.07 6.68 4.39
C ALA A 37 6.87 5.72 4.24
N GLY A 38 6.13 5.51 5.33
CA GLY A 38 4.86 4.79 5.31
C GLY A 38 3.68 5.73 5.11
N ASN A 39 2.66 5.30 4.37
CA ASN A 39 1.38 5.99 4.33
C ASN A 39 0.44 5.38 5.38
N LEU A 40 -0.10 6.22 6.26
CA LEU A 40 -1.05 5.84 7.31
C LEU A 40 -2.13 6.92 7.49
N ASP A 41 -2.85 6.82 8.60
CA ASP A 41 -3.91 7.76 9.01
C ASP A 41 -3.41 8.90 9.93
N TYR A 42 -2.09 9.06 10.06
CA TYR A 42 -1.47 10.16 10.82
C TYR A 42 -0.08 10.52 10.26
N ASP A 43 0.33 11.75 10.51
CA ASP A 43 1.67 12.25 10.22
C ASP A 43 2.56 12.14 11.46
N GLY A 44 3.80 11.64 11.34
CA GLY A 44 4.71 11.56 12.46
C GLY A 44 5.77 10.48 12.37
N PHE A 45 6.23 10.02 13.52
CA PHE A 45 7.19 8.94 13.66
C PHE A 45 6.48 7.66 14.11
N SER A 46 6.96 6.54 13.61
CA SER A 46 6.46 5.23 13.96
C SER A 46 7.55 4.15 13.91
N VAL A 47 7.16 2.92 14.16
CA VAL A 47 8.05 1.76 14.11
C VAL A 47 7.49 0.75 13.13
N LEU A 48 8.32 0.37 12.17
CA LEU A 48 8.08 -0.75 11.27
C LEU A 48 8.63 -2.03 11.91
N ASN A 49 7.76 -2.99 12.14
CA ASN A 49 8.13 -4.31 12.61
C ASN A 49 8.49 -5.19 11.40
N ILE A 50 9.71 -5.73 11.39
CA ILE A 50 10.22 -6.52 10.29
C ILE A 50 10.31 -7.98 10.74
N ALA A 51 9.55 -8.84 10.05
CA ALA A 51 9.74 -10.28 10.14
C ALA A 51 10.69 -10.72 9.03
N GLN A 52 11.77 -11.38 9.40
CA GLN A 52 12.66 -12.00 8.45
C GLN A 52 12.28 -13.47 8.34
N ASP A 53 11.49 -13.80 7.35
CA ASP A 53 11.34 -15.20 6.96
C ASP A 53 12.53 -15.54 6.04
N ARG A 54 13.43 -16.39 6.54
CA ARG A 54 14.67 -16.76 5.80
C ARG A 54 14.39 -17.54 4.52
N ASP A 55 13.17 -18.07 4.39
CA ASP A 55 12.76 -18.92 3.28
C ASP A 55 12.04 -18.13 2.16
N VAL A 56 11.71 -16.87 2.40
CA VAL A 56 11.09 -15.98 1.41
C VAL A 56 12.14 -14.93 1.04
N GLY A 57 12.67 -14.97 -0.17
CA GLY A 57 13.71 -14.05 -0.62
C GLY A 57 13.35 -12.56 -0.46
N PRO A 58 14.24 -11.63 -0.87
CA PRO A 58 14.00 -10.19 -0.74
C PRO A 58 12.64 -9.80 -1.35
N GLY A 59 11.79 -9.13 -0.60
CA GLY A 59 10.43 -8.76 -0.99
C GLY A 59 9.32 -9.73 -0.55
N GLY A 60 9.67 -10.83 0.14
CA GLY A 60 8.68 -11.76 0.69
C GLY A 60 8.42 -11.61 2.19
N SER A 61 9.02 -10.63 2.83
CA SER A 61 8.83 -10.37 4.26
C SER A 61 7.59 -9.50 4.47
N CYS A 62 6.71 -9.92 5.35
CA CYS A 62 5.62 -9.08 5.82
C CYS A 62 6.18 -8.01 6.78
N HIS A 63 5.86 -6.76 6.54
CA HIS A 63 6.27 -5.64 7.39
C HIS A 63 5.03 -4.89 7.85
N THR A 64 4.87 -4.74 9.16
CA THR A 64 3.72 -4.03 9.73
C THR A 64 4.14 -2.88 10.61
N VAL A 65 3.31 -1.84 10.63
CA VAL A 65 3.54 -0.65 11.46
C VAL A 65 2.82 -0.83 12.78
N GLU A 66 3.55 -0.59 13.89
CA GLU A 66 3.06 -0.60 15.28
C GLU A 66 2.65 -1.98 15.80
N GLU A 67 1.79 -2.73 15.11
CA GLU A 67 1.33 -4.04 15.54
C GLU A 67 2.28 -5.16 15.10
N GLU A 68 2.51 -6.14 15.96
CA GLU A 68 3.32 -7.31 15.65
C GLU A 68 2.44 -8.40 15.04
N LYS A 69 1.86 -8.10 13.86
CA LYS A 69 0.95 -9.00 13.14
C LYS A 69 1.36 -9.17 11.68
N ASN A 70 1.05 -10.33 11.14
CA ASN A 70 1.18 -10.63 9.72
C ASN A 70 0.02 -10.00 8.91
N PHE A 71 0.12 -10.07 7.58
CA PHE A 71 -0.93 -9.65 6.64
C PHE A 71 -2.30 -10.32 6.86
N ASP A 72 -2.34 -11.44 7.59
CA ASP A 72 -3.54 -12.20 7.97
C ASP A 72 -3.97 -11.95 9.43
N LEU A 73 -3.38 -10.93 10.07
CA LEU A 73 -3.58 -10.52 11.46
C LEU A 73 -3.15 -11.56 12.52
N THR A 74 -2.44 -12.61 12.12
CA THR A 74 -1.78 -13.53 13.07
C THR A 74 -0.53 -12.89 13.69
N ASN A 75 -0.10 -13.40 14.84
CA ASN A 75 1.10 -12.88 15.51
C ASN A 75 2.35 -13.10 14.67
N MET A 76 3.12 -12.04 14.49
CA MET A 76 4.36 -12.01 13.75
C MET A 76 5.56 -12.16 14.69
N LYS A 77 6.55 -12.95 14.29
CA LYS A 77 7.85 -12.98 14.97
C LYS A 77 8.71 -11.82 14.46
N VAL A 78 8.72 -10.73 15.19
CA VAL A 78 9.56 -9.57 14.89
C VAL A 78 11.03 -9.91 15.13
N THR A 79 11.87 -9.69 14.12
CA THR A 79 13.33 -9.89 14.21
C THR A 79 14.09 -8.56 14.30
N PHE A 80 13.49 -7.50 13.77
CA PHE A 80 14.09 -6.16 13.78
C PHE A 80 12.98 -5.10 13.81
N LYS A 81 13.25 -3.98 14.50
CA LYS A 81 12.38 -2.80 14.54
C LYS A 81 13.08 -1.63 13.88
N GLN A 82 12.48 -1.07 12.83
CA GLN A 82 13.00 0.09 12.11
C GLN A 82 12.15 1.31 12.42
N GLY A 83 12.79 2.43 12.83
CA GLY A 83 12.10 3.72 12.92
C GLY A 83 11.74 4.22 11.51
N ILE A 84 10.52 4.72 11.35
CA ILE A 84 10.03 5.29 10.09
C ILE A 84 9.30 6.61 10.32
N ASN A 85 9.23 7.41 9.27
CA ASN A 85 8.26 8.50 9.17
C ASN A 85 6.97 7.99 8.54
N THR A 86 5.83 8.50 9.02
CA THR A 86 4.51 8.28 8.43
C THR A 86 3.97 9.58 7.90
N VAL A 87 3.19 9.51 6.81
CA VAL A 87 2.52 10.65 6.21
C VAL A 87 1.14 10.24 5.72
N MET A 88 0.13 11.03 6.03
CA MET A 88 -1.19 10.87 5.42
C MET A 88 -1.13 11.19 3.94
N LEU A 89 -1.83 10.44 3.11
CA LEU A 89 -1.92 10.72 1.68
C LEU A 89 -2.48 12.12 1.42
N ASP A 90 -3.47 12.56 2.20
CA ASP A 90 -4.06 13.90 2.07
C ASP A 90 -3.05 15.00 2.42
N THR A 91 -2.25 14.84 3.48
CA THR A 91 -1.17 15.76 3.83
C THR A 91 -0.13 15.84 2.72
N PHE A 92 0.32 14.70 2.21
CA PHE A 92 1.28 14.63 1.12
C PHE A 92 0.75 15.34 -0.14
N CYS A 93 -0.44 14.99 -0.59
CA CYS A 93 -1.05 15.58 -1.78
C CYS A 93 -1.22 17.10 -1.66
N LYS A 94 -1.63 17.58 -0.49
CA LYS A 94 -1.75 19.01 -0.20
C LYS A 94 -0.40 19.72 -0.22
N GLN A 95 0.64 19.19 0.44
CA GLN A 95 1.97 19.79 0.49
C GLN A 95 2.63 19.83 -0.88
N MET A 96 2.46 18.77 -1.67
CA MET A 96 3.03 18.67 -3.02
C MET A 96 2.18 19.35 -4.10
N ASN A 97 1.00 19.87 -3.73
CA ASN A 97 0.02 20.49 -4.64
C ASN A 97 -0.32 19.58 -5.82
N ILE A 98 -0.67 18.31 -5.52
CA ILE A 98 -1.03 17.31 -6.52
C ILE A 98 -2.41 16.73 -6.28
N ILE A 99 -3.04 16.28 -7.36
CA ILE A 99 -4.26 15.47 -7.34
C ILE A 99 -3.91 14.16 -8.06
N PRO A 100 -3.96 13.01 -7.38
CA PRO A 100 -3.66 11.73 -8.01
C PRO A 100 -4.75 11.35 -8.99
N ASP A 101 -4.39 10.92 -10.21
CA ASP A 101 -5.33 10.30 -11.15
C ASP A 101 -5.57 8.84 -10.80
N HIS A 102 -4.51 8.13 -10.39
CA HIS A 102 -4.51 6.71 -10.11
C HIS A 102 -3.72 6.43 -8.84
N ILE A 103 -4.24 5.57 -7.99
CA ILE A 103 -3.60 5.15 -6.74
C ILE A 103 -3.49 3.62 -6.73
N LYS A 104 -2.32 3.09 -6.35
CA LYS A 104 -2.16 1.68 -5.97
C LYS A 104 -1.79 1.62 -4.49
N MET A 105 -2.47 0.73 -3.75
CA MET A 105 -2.19 0.42 -2.34
C MET A 105 -1.91 -1.07 -2.20
N ASP A 106 -0.82 -1.37 -1.48
CA ASP A 106 -0.34 -2.73 -1.24
C ASP A 106 0.59 -2.64 -0.02
N VAL A 107 -0.01 -2.70 1.17
CA VAL A 107 0.66 -2.31 2.43
C VAL A 107 0.47 -3.36 3.55
N ASP A 108 0.34 -4.63 3.14
CA ASP A 108 0.35 -5.78 4.04
C ASP A 108 -0.66 -5.71 5.21
N GLY A 109 -1.93 -5.34 4.92
CA GLY A 109 -3.04 -5.40 5.88
C GLY A 109 -3.44 -4.05 6.50
N LEU A 110 -2.74 -2.96 6.18
CA LEU A 110 -3.02 -1.61 6.72
C LEU A 110 -3.77 -0.70 5.74
N GLU A 111 -4.34 -1.25 4.66
CA GLU A 111 -5.03 -0.51 3.59
C GLU A 111 -6.15 0.36 4.14
N HIS A 112 -6.88 -0.11 5.13
CA HIS A 112 -7.94 0.65 5.80
C HIS A 112 -7.41 1.94 6.46
N ARG A 113 -6.19 1.92 7.03
CA ARG A 113 -5.54 3.10 7.61
C ARG A 113 -5.08 4.07 6.52
N VAL A 114 -4.51 3.57 5.42
CA VAL A 114 -4.14 4.42 4.28
C VAL A 114 -5.37 5.11 3.67
N ILE A 115 -6.49 4.39 3.55
CA ILE A 115 -7.75 4.96 3.08
C ILE A 115 -8.23 6.07 4.03
N ASN A 116 -8.15 5.87 5.34
CA ASN A 116 -8.55 6.88 6.33
C ASN A 116 -7.68 8.15 6.27
N GLY A 117 -6.36 8.00 6.03
CA GLY A 117 -5.43 9.12 5.85
C GLY A 117 -5.47 9.79 4.46
N GLY A 118 -6.30 9.27 3.54
CA GLY A 118 -6.32 9.72 2.14
C GLY A 118 -7.70 10.03 1.57
N VAL A 119 -8.72 10.22 2.41
CA VAL A 119 -10.12 10.34 1.96
C VAL A 119 -10.33 11.41 0.90
N GLU A 120 -9.79 12.62 1.10
CA GLU A 120 -9.95 13.73 0.15
C GLU A 120 -9.23 13.48 -1.18
N SER A 121 -8.02 12.94 -1.12
CA SER A 121 -7.20 12.63 -2.30
C SER A 121 -7.78 11.45 -3.08
N ILE A 122 -8.20 10.40 -2.37
CA ILE A 122 -8.86 9.24 -2.96
C ILE A 122 -10.14 9.67 -3.66
N GLN A 123 -10.96 10.51 -3.04
CA GLN A 123 -12.19 11.01 -3.67
C GLN A 123 -11.95 11.75 -4.99
N LYS A 124 -10.77 12.31 -5.21
CA LYS A 124 -10.42 13.01 -6.46
C LYS A 124 -9.83 12.08 -7.51
N ALA A 125 -9.38 10.89 -7.14
CA ALA A 125 -8.79 9.93 -8.05
C ALA A 125 -9.82 9.34 -9.02
N LYS A 126 -9.35 8.92 -10.20
CA LYS A 126 -10.15 8.24 -11.23
C LYS A 126 -10.26 6.74 -10.94
N THR A 127 -9.14 6.15 -10.54
CA THR A 127 -9.08 4.73 -10.18
C THR A 127 -8.21 4.50 -8.96
N VAL A 128 -8.56 3.47 -8.18
CA VAL A 128 -7.76 2.99 -7.07
C VAL A 128 -7.65 1.48 -7.17
N ILE A 129 -6.44 0.93 -7.07
CA ILE A 129 -6.20 -0.51 -6.97
C ILE A 129 -5.69 -0.79 -5.57
N ILE A 130 -6.32 -1.73 -4.89
CA ILE A 130 -5.99 -2.10 -3.50
C ILE A 130 -5.83 -3.62 -3.44
N GLU A 131 -4.72 -4.13 -2.88
CA GLU A 131 -4.62 -5.55 -2.54
C GLU A 131 -5.41 -5.80 -1.25
N LEU A 132 -6.43 -6.65 -1.30
CA LEU A 132 -7.29 -6.95 -0.16
C LEU A 132 -7.38 -8.46 0.08
N ASN A 133 -7.43 -8.83 1.37
CA ASN A 133 -7.74 -10.17 1.82
C ASN A 133 -9.22 -10.23 2.22
N THR A 134 -10.07 -10.81 1.38
CA THR A 134 -11.51 -10.84 1.62
C THR A 134 -11.94 -11.73 2.80
N ASN A 135 -11.00 -12.46 3.41
CA ASN A 135 -11.25 -13.19 4.65
C ASN A 135 -11.28 -12.25 5.88
N LEU A 136 -10.74 -11.02 5.76
CA LEU A 136 -10.64 -10.07 6.85
C LEU A 136 -11.81 -9.09 6.84
N LYS A 137 -12.36 -8.82 8.04
CA LYS A 137 -13.45 -7.86 8.21
C LYS A 137 -13.02 -6.44 7.81
N GLU A 138 -11.83 -6.03 8.24
CA GLU A 138 -11.24 -4.71 7.98
C GLU A 138 -11.14 -4.43 6.47
N HIS A 139 -10.81 -5.45 5.68
CA HIS A 139 -10.72 -5.33 4.22
C HIS A 139 -12.11 -5.27 3.56
N ASN A 140 -13.10 -5.98 4.10
CA ASN A 140 -14.48 -5.84 3.63
C ASN A 140 -15.07 -4.46 3.99
N ASP A 141 -14.70 -3.92 5.16
CA ASP A 141 -15.06 -2.55 5.56
C ASP A 141 -14.38 -1.52 4.64
N ALA A 142 -13.13 -1.77 4.20
CA ALA A 142 -12.45 -0.94 3.20
C ALA A 142 -13.19 -0.92 1.86
N VAL A 143 -13.69 -2.06 1.36
CA VAL A 143 -14.54 -2.10 0.16
C VAL A 143 -15.80 -1.24 0.33
N SER A 144 -16.46 -1.35 1.48
CA SER A 144 -17.66 -0.56 1.80
C SER A 144 -17.34 0.94 1.85
N LYS A 145 -16.21 1.30 2.44
CA LYS A 145 -15.71 2.67 2.49
C LYS A 145 -15.45 3.22 1.09
N MET A 146 -14.75 2.48 0.22
CA MET A 146 -14.50 2.90 -1.17
C MET A 146 -15.81 3.14 -1.95
N LYS A 147 -16.80 2.28 -1.77
CA LYS A 147 -18.15 2.49 -2.36
C LYS A 147 -18.81 3.77 -1.83
N SER A 148 -18.68 4.05 -0.54
CA SER A 148 -19.23 5.29 0.06
C SER A 148 -18.54 6.57 -0.45
N LEU A 149 -17.28 6.45 -0.92
CA LEU A 149 -16.52 7.52 -1.57
C LEU A 149 -16.88 7.71 -3.07
N GLY A 150 -17.87 6.97 -3.56
CA GLY A 150 -18.39 7.10 -4.92
C GLY A 150 -17.71 6.21 -5.96
N PHE A 151 -16.93 5.22 -5.55
CA PHE A 151 -16.31 4.27 -6.47
C PHE A 151 -17.20 3.05 -6.73
N LYS A 152 -17.08 2.50 -7.92
CA LYS A 152 -17.59 1.18 -8.30
C LYS A 152 -16.46 0.17 -8.23
N LEU A 153 -16.77 -1.05 -7.81
CA LEU A 153 -15.84 -2.16 -7.83
C LEU A 153 -15.95 -2.92 -9.16
N ASP A 154 -14.83 -3.20 -9.81
CA ASP A 154 -14.80 -4.11 -10.96
C ASP A 154 -14.80 -5.57 -10.47
N GLU A 155 -16.00 -6.12 -10.29
CA GLU A 155 -16.18 -7.50 -9.79
C GLU A 155 -15.59 -8.57 -10.75
N THR A 156 -15.52 -8.27 -12.04
CA THR A 156 -14.91 -9.18 -13.02
C THR A 156 -13.41 -9.26 -12.83
N GLN A 157 -12.77 -8.10 -12.69
CA GLN A 157 -11.33 -8.02 -12.43
C GLN A 157 -11.00 -8.69 -11.08
N VAL A 158 -11.76 -8.43 -10.01
CA VAL A 158 -11.57 -9.05 -8.70
C VAL A 158 -11.61 -10.58 -8.79
N LYS A 159 -12.64 -11.15 -9.43
CA LYS A 159 -12.75 -12.61 -9.61
C LYS A 159 -11.55 -13.23 -10.35
N GLN A 160 -10.91 -12.47 -11.23
CA GLN A 160 -9.72 -12.92 -11.96
C GLN A 160 -8.45 -12.79 -11.12
N ALA A 161 -8.35 -11.75 -10.28
CA ALA A 161 -7.17 -11.41 -9.47
C ALA A 161 -7.07 -12.22 -8.17
N LEU A 162 -8.20 -12.67 -7.60
CA LEU A 162 -8.19 -13.44 -6.35
C LEU A 162 -7.40 -14.73 -6.50
N ARG A 163 -6.47 -14.95 -5.60
CA ARG A 163 -5.70 -16.19 -5.49
C ARG A 163 -6.60 -17.34 -5.04
N LYS A 164 -6.52 -18.45 -5.75
CA LYS A 164 -7.44 -19.61 -5.60
C LYS A 164 -6.91 -20.71 -4.69
N GLY A 165 -5.77 -20.49 -4.03
CA GLY A 165 -5.16 -21.48 -3.16
C GLY A 165 -3.89 -20.98 -2.48
N GLY A 166 -3.35 -21.83 -1.57
CA GLY A 166 -2.16 -21.50 -0.78
C GLY A 166 -2.43 -20.53 0.37
N THR A 167 -1.36 -20.03 0.96
CA THR A 167 -1.38 -19.12 2.13
C THR A 167 -2.14 -17.82 1.84
N PHE A 168 -2.19 -17.40 0.58
CA PHE A 168 -2.84 -16.16 0.13
C PHE A 168 -4.21 -16.40 -0.52
N LEU A 169 -4.91 -17.47 -0.13
CA LEU A 169 -6.27 -17.73 -0.62
C LEU A 169 -7.18 -16.52 -0.35
N ASN A 170 -7.92 -16.09 -1.38
CA ASN A 170 -8.81 -14.92 -1.35
C ASN A 170 -8.10 -13.55 -1.14
N VAL A 171 -6.79 -13.50 -1.30
CA VAL A 171 -6.04 -12.24 -1.44
C VAL A 171 -5.94 -11.88 -2.91
N GLY A 172 -6.14 -10.61 -3.24
CA GLY A 172 -5.97 -10.12 -4.61
C GLY A 172 -6.25 -8.64 -4.78
N GLU A 173 -5.86 -8.14 -5.93
CA GLU A 173 -6.09 -6.74 -6.29
C GLU A 173 -7.57 -6.48 -6.56
N HIS A 174 -8.07 -5.38 -6.02
CA HIS A 174 -9.43 -4.88 -6.21
C HIS A 174 -9.38 -3.55 -6.94
N LEU A 175 -9.87 -3.49 -8.18
CA LEU A 175 -9.95 -2.28 -8.97
C LEU A 175 -11.24 -1.51 -8.67
N PHE A 176 -11.08 -0.30 -8.16
CA PHE A 176 -12.16 0.67 -7.96
C PHE A 176 -12.06 1.78 -9.01
N TYR A 177 -13.20 2.19 -9.58
CA TYR A 177 -13.28 3.24 -10.61
C TYR A 177 -14.55 4.08 -10.45
N LYS A 178 -14.54 5.27 -11.06
CA LYS A 178 -15.71 6.16 -11.13
C LYS A 178 -16.36 6.11 -12.48
#